data_3cddb5c090e4e8ac7f91ed08ec78a132
#
_entry.id   3cddb5c090e4e8ac7f91ed08ec78a132
#
_cell.length_a   1.000
_cell.length_b   1.000
_cell.length_c   1.000
_cell.angle_alpha   90.00
_cell.angle_beta   90.00
_cell.angle_gamma   90.00
#
_symmetry.space_group_name_H-M   'P 1'
#
loop_
_entity.id
_entity.type
_entity.pdbx_description
1 polymer ?
#
loop_
_entity_poly.entity_id
_entity_poly.type
_entity_poly.pdbx_seq_one_letter_code
_entity_poly.pdbx_strand_id
1 'polypeptide(L)'
;TSTASTDEETILAFGMNAISISDPDAGANDVEVVLTATNGTATLSQTTGLMFSSGANGTSSMTFTGTIPNINAALNDLLFDPTTNFNGAAFLNVSVDDLGNTGFGGPLFDSAQVSITVNAVNDAPILTVPGGVTLNEDGSVVLGAITVADDDIGAGNAEVTLSVSDGILTLPSTTGLSFSTGSNGAPSMTFSGN
;
A
#
# COMPACT_ATOMS: atom_id res chain seq x y z
N THR A 1 7.20 -5.23 -22.09
CA THR A 1 6.88 -4.80 -20.72
C THR A 1 6.22 -3.43 -20.79
N SER A 2 5.01 -3.31 -20.30
CA SER A 2 4.28 -2.03 -20.15
C SER A 2 4.67 -1.38 -18.83
N THR A 3 4.60 -0.03 -18.76
CA THR A 3 4.89 0.73 -17.54
C THR A 3 3.72 1.62 -17.18
N ALA A 4 3.47 1.80 -15.90
CA ALA A 4 2.46 2.68 -15.34
C ALA A 4 3.01 3.35 -14.08
N SER A 5 2.33 4.38 -13.56
CA SER A 5 2.68 5.00 -12.29
C SER A 5 1.42 5.47 -11.57
N THR A 6 1.51 5.50 -10.26
CA THR A 6 0.50 6.08 -9.36
C THR A 6 1.22 6.63 -8.13
N ASP A 7 0.55 7.44 -7.34
CA ASP A 7 1.04 7.81 -6.02
C ASP A 7 0.61 6.73 -5.00
N GLU A 8 1.34 6.58 -3.92
CA GLU A 8 0.89 5.71 -2.82
C GLU A 8 -0.50 6.15 -2.36
N GLU A 9 -1.31 5.20 -1.85
CA GLU A 9 -2.69 5.42 -1.41
C GLU A 9 -3.65 5.90 -2.52
N THR A 10 -3.18 5.91 -3.78
CA THR A 10 -3.98 6.27 -4.95
C THR A 10 -4.16 5.07 -5.87
N ILE A 11 -5.41 4.67 -6.05
CA ILE A 11 -5.75 3.55 -6.94
C ILE A 11 -5.41 3.91 -8.39
N LEU A 12 -4.66 3.02 -9.03
CA LEU A 12 -4.36 3.10 -10.47
C LEU A 12 -5.43 2.36 -11.27
N ALA A 13 -6.10 3.05 -12.17
CA ALA A 13 -6.98 2.41 -13.16
C ALA A 13 -6.24 2.25 -14.50
N PHE A 14 -6.22 1.03 -15.04
CA PHE A 14 -5.51 0.75 -16.28
C PHE A 14 -6.25 1.22 -17.55
N GLY A 15 -7.50 1.60 -17.43
CA GLY A 15 -8.30 2.03 -18.57
C GLY A 15 -8.72 0.88 -19.51
N MET A 16 -9.58 1.21 -20.47
CA MET A 16 -10.19 0.22 -21.35
C MET A 16 -9.17 -0.43 -22.29
N ASN A 17 -9.20 -1.76 -22.37
CA ASN A 17 -8.35 -2.59 -23.25
C ASN A 17 -6.82 -2.42 -23.03
N ALA A 18 -6.39 -1.84 -21.90
CA ALA A 18 -4.97 -1.74 -21.58
C ALA A 18 -4.34 -3.12 -21.34
N ILE A 19 -5.14 -4.06 -20.80
CA ILE A 19 -4.78 -5.47 -20.62
C ILE A 19 -5.84 -6.30 -21.29
N SER A 20 -5.44 -7.20 -22.21
CA SER A 20 -6.36 -8.08 -22.92
C SER A 20 -5.66 -9.38 -23.29
N ILE A 21 -6.43 -10.45 -23.41
CA ILE A 21 -5.99 -11.75 -23.89
C ILE A 21 -6.67 -12.09 -25.21
N SER A 22 -6.01 -12.89 -26.03
CA SER A 22 -6.57 -13.41 -27.27
C SER A 22 -6.01 -14.80 -27.54
N ASP A 23 -6.85 -15.66 -28.06
CA ASP A 23 -6.48 -17.00 -28.52
C ASP A 23 -7.37 -17.34 -29.71
N PRO A 24 -6.79 -17.59 -30.90
CA PRO A 24 -7.55 -17.90 -32.09
C PRO A 24 -8.33 -19.23 -32.00
N ASP A 25 -7.84 -20.16 -31.17
CA ASP A 25 -8.34 -21.54 -31.13
C ASP A 25 -9.30 -21.80 -29.95
N ALA A 26 -9.33 -20.93 -28.92
CA ALA A 26 -10.18 -21.11 -27.76
C ALA A 26 -11.68 -21.12 -28.09
N GLY A 27 -12.11 -20.39 -29.14
CA GLY A 27 -13.52 -20.32 -29.53
C GLY A 27 -14.41 -19.82 -28.39
N ALA A 28 -15.36 -20.66 -27.96
CA ALA A 28 -16.25 -20.39 -26.83
C ALA A 28 -15.85 -21.15 -25.55
N ASN A 29 -14.68 -21.78 -25.53
CA ASN A 29 -14.19 -22.52 -24.38
C ASN A 29 -13.57 -21.57 -23.35
N ASP A 30 -13.48 -22.05 -22.12
CA ASP A 30 -12.81 -21.32 -21.05
C ASP A 30 -11.30 -21.45 -21.15
N VAL A 31 -10.59 -20.39 -20.80
CA VAL A 31 -9.15 -20.36 -20.56
C VAL A 31 -8.91 -20.01 -19.09
N GLU A 32 -7.74 -20.33 -18.54
CA GLU A 32 -7.37 -19.99 -17.18
C GLU A 32 -6.46 -18.77 -17.17
N VAL A 33 -6.74 -17.84 -16.26
CA VAL A 33 -5.89 -16.67 -16.00
C VAL A 33 -5.41 -16.69 -14.57
N VAL A 34 -4.10 -16.49 -14.39
CA VAL A 34 -3.50 -16.15 -13.10
C VAL A 34 -3.08 -14.69 -13.13
N LEU A 35 -3.63 -13.91 -12.20
CA LEU A 35 -3.32 -12.50 -12.02
C LEU A 35 -2.65 -12.33 -10.66
N THR A 36 -1.44 -11.75 -10.64
CA THR A 36 -0.72 -11.46 -9.40
C THR A 36 -0.24 -10.02 -9.37
N ALA A 37 -0.40 -9.40 -8.20
CA ALA A 37 0.09 -8.05 -7.91
C ALA A 37 1.11 -8.12 -6.76
N THR A 38 2.24 -7.43 -6.89
CA THR A 38 3.18 -7.24 -5.79
C THR A 38 2.97 -5.87 -5.18
N ASN A 39 3.13 -5.75 -3.86
CA ASN A 39 3.01 -4.50 -3.13
C ASN A 39 1.66 -3.78 -3.35
N GLY A 40 0.60 -4.57 -3.52
CA GLY A 40 -0.76 -4.08 -3.73
C GLY A 40 -1.73 -5.19 -4.06
N THR A 41 -2.95 -4.82 -4.41
CA THR A 41 -4.02 -5.73 -4.83
C THR A 41 -4.55 -5.37 -6.22
N ALA A 42 -5.11 -6.35 -6.91
CA ALA A 42 -5.74 -6.15 -8.22
C ALA A 42 -7.25 -6.39 -8.12
N THR A 43 -8.05 -5.49 -8.70
CA THR A 43 -9.50 -5.61 -8.70
C THR A 43 -10.03 -5.57 -10.13
N LEU A 44 -10.65 -6.67 -10.54
CA LEU A 44 -11.36 -6.77 -11.82
C LEU A 44 -12.62 -5.90 -11.79
N SER A 45 -12.96 -5.28 -12.88
CA SER A 45 -14.13 -4.41 -12.99
C SER A 45 -15.46 -5.16 -12.83
N GLN A 46 -15.48 -6.46 -13.15
CA GLN A 46 -16.62 -7.35 -12.97
C GLN A 46 -16.14 -8.80 -12.90
N THR A 47 -17.02 -9.72 -12.47
CA THR A 47 -16.71 -11.15 -12.33
C THR A 47 -17.74 -12.05 -13.02
N THR A 48 -18.63 -11.48 -13.83
CA THR A 48 -19.67 -12.25 -14.54
C THR A 48 -19.05 -13.23 -15.53
N GLY A 49 -19.43 -14.49 -15.43
CA GLY A 49 -18.91 -15.56 -16.27
C GLY A 49 -17.50 -16.01 -15.94
N LEU A 50 -16.98 -15.64 -14.77
CA LEU A 50 -15.70 -16.13 -14.24
C LEU A 50 -15.92 -17.11 -13.10
N MET A 51 -15.08 -18.15 -13.02
CA MET A 51 -15.00 -19.08 -11.90
C MET A 51 -13.63 -18.97 -11.23
N PHE A 52 -13.58 -18.57 -9.97
CA PHE A 52 -12.35 -18.50 -9.20
C PHE A 52 -11.99 -19.87 -8.63
N SER A 53 -10.78 -20.34 -8.96
CA SER A 53 -10.17 -21.56 -8.40
C SER A 53 -9.25 -21.26 -7.22
N SER A 54 -8.68 -20.04 -7.15
CA SER A 54 -7.84 -19.57 -6.05
C SER A 54 -7.94 -18.06 -5.89
N GLY A 55 -7.82 -17.59 -4.65
CA GLY A 55 -7.96 -16.17 -4.32
C GLY A 55 -9.38 -15.65 -4.53
N ALA A 56 -9.51 -14.33 -4.64
CA ALA A 56 -10.76 -13.63 -4.88
C ALA A 56 -10.50 -12.30 -5.58
N ASN A 57 -11.54 -11.70 -6.16
CA ASN A 57 -11.42 -10.34 -6.71
C ASN A 57 -11.01 -9.35 -5.60
N GLY A 58 -10.05 -8.47 -5.88
CA GLY A 58 -9.51 -7.51 -4.93
C GLY A 58 -8.38 -8.07 -4.05
N THR A 59 -7.73 -9.16 -4.46
CA THR A 59 -6.57 -9.73 -3.73
C THR A 59 -5.27 -9.57 -4.53
N SER A 60 -4.14 -9.82 -3.86
CA SER A 60 -2.82 -9.78 -4.50
C SER A 60 -2.55 -10.95 -5.44
N SER A 61 -3.35 -12.01 -5.38
CA SER A 61 -3.23 -13.16 -6.28
C SER A 61 -4.60 -13.80 -6.47
N MET A 62 -4.96 -14.07 -7.72
CA MET A 62 -6.19 -14.75 -8.07
C MET A 62 -5.98 -15.62 -9.30
N THR A 63 -6.66 -16.80 -9.32
CA THR A 63 -6.75 -17.68 -10.47
C THR A 63 -8.22 -17.88 -10.80
N PHE A 64 -8.57 -17.68 -12.06
CA PHE A 64 -9.95 -17.82 -12.51
C PHE A 64 -10.01 -18.33 -13.94
N THR A 65 -11.11 -19.01 -14.29
CA THR A 65 -11.42 -19.44 -15.64
C THR A 65 -12.63 -18.68 -16.19
N GLY A 66 -12.72 -18.61 -17.49
CA GLY A 66 -13.84 -18.01 -18.21
C GLY A 66 -13.56 -17.94 -19.70
N THR A 67 -14.57 -17.60 -20.49
CA THR A 67 -14.37 -17.35 -21.92
C THR A 67 -13.57 -16.07 -22.14
N ILE A 68 -12.82 -15.98 -23.22
CA ILE A 68 -12.01 -14.80 -23.56
C ILE A 68 -12.85 -13.49 -23.53
N PRO A 69 -14.07 -13.43 -24.07
CA PRO A 69 -14.89 -12.21 -23.94
C PRO A 69 -15.21 -11.83 -22.50
N ASN A 70 -15.51 -12.80 -21.61
CA ASN A 70 -15.82 -12.54 -20.21
C ASN A 70 -14.56 -12.06 -19.46
N ILE A 71 -13.42 -12.70 -19.72
CA ILE A 71 -12.13 -12.30 -19.11
C ILE A 71 -11.74 -10.91 -19.58
N ASN A 72 -11.82 -10.60 -20.87
CA ASN A 72 -11.50 -9.25 -21.36
C ASN A 72 -12.47 -8.19 -20.83
N ALA A 73 -13.75 -8.53 -20.65
CA ALA A 73 -14.69 -7.62 -20.00
C ALA A 73 -14.32 -7.37 -18.51
N ALA A 74 -13.79 -8.37 -17.82
CA ALA A 74 -13.34 -8.25 -16.44
C ALA A 74 -12.01 -7.46 -16.31
N LEU A 75 -11.10 -7.62 -17.28
CA LEU A 75 -9.82 -6.91 -17.32
C LEU A 75 -9.94 -5.45 -17.78
N ASN A 76 -11.07 -5.07 -18.40
CA ASN A 76 -11.33 -3.68 -18.73
C ASN A 76 -11.42 -2.86 -17.43
N ASP A 77 -10.74 -1.72 -17.40
CA ASP A 77 -10.68 -0.85 -16.22
C ASP A 77 -10.24 -1.58 -14.94
N LEU A 78 -9.34 -2.56 -15.09
CA LEU A 78 -8.67 -3.22 -13.97
C LEU A 78 -8.06 -2.16 -13.05
N LEU A 79 -8.23 -2.32 -11.75
CA LEU A 79 -7.67 -1.44 -10.73
C LEU A 79 -6.48 -2.12 -10.06
N PHE A 80 -5.44 -1.36 -9.79
CA PHE A 80 -4.36 -1.72 -8.87
C PHE A 80 -4.40 -0.75 -7.69
N ASP A 81 -4.48 -1.30 -6.49
CA ASP A 81 -4.49 -0.55 -5.22
C ASP A 81 -3.18 -0.83 -4.50
N PRO A 82 -2.26 0.15 -4.38
CA PRO A 82 -1.01 -0.02 -3.66
C PRO A 82 -1.25 -0.38 -2.19
N THR A 83 -0.32 -1.12 -1.60
CA THR A 83 -0.28 -1.30 -0.15
C THR A 83 -0.09 0.07 0.51
N THR A 84 -0.85 0.37 1.54
CA THR A 84 -0.76 1.64 2.30
C THR A 84 0.70 1.94 2.68
N ASN A 85 1.13 3.18 2.49
CA ASN A 85 2.48 3.70 2.77
C ASN A 85 3.60 2.94 2.01
N PHE A 86 3.26 2.28 0.90
CA PHE A 86 4.27 1.66 0.05
C PHE A 86 4.61 2.57 -1.11
N ASN A 87 5.87 2.95 -1.22
CA ASN A 87 6.45 3.58 -2.40
C ASN A 87 7.57 2.72 -2.99
N GLY A 88 7.75 2.78 -4.30
CA GLY A 88 8.74 1.97 -5.00
C GLY A 88 8.18 1.18 -6.18
N ALA A 89 8.84 0.08 -6.54
CA ALA A 89 8.44 -0.75 -7.67
C ALA A 89 7.41 -1.80 -7.26
N ALA A 90 6.30 -1.83 -7.99
CA ALA A 90 5.28 -2.88 -7.94
C ALA A 90 5.12 -3.52 -9.33
N PHE A 91 4.53 -4.71 -9.37
CA PHE A 91 4.36 -5.45 -10.61
C PHE A 91 2.97 -6.08 -10.66
N LEU A 92 2.34 -6.01 -11.83
CA LEU A 92 1.15 -6.77 -12.15
C LEU A 92 1.55 -7.81 -13.21
N ASN A 93 1.42 -9.09 -12.87
CA ASN A 93 1.70 -10.19 -13.78
C ASN A 93 0.37 -10.86 -14.18
N VAL A 94 0.23 -11.12 -15.46
CA VAL A 94 -0.89 -11.84 -16.05
C VAL A 94 -0.33 -13.03 -16.78
N SER A 95 -0.80 -14.23 -16.48
CA SER A 95 -0.55 -15.41 -17.31
C SER A 95 -1.87 -16.04 -17.72
N VAL A 96 -1.91 -16.58 -18.91
CA VAL A 96 -3.06 -17.29 -19.50
C VAL A 96 -2.63 -18.67 -19.95
N ASP A 97 -3.45 -19.68 -19.66
CA ASP A 97 -3.35 -21.06 -20.13
C ASP A 97 -4.61 -21.38 -20.93
N ASP A 98 -4.45 -21.88 -22.15
CA ASP A 98 -5.55 -22.25 -23.05
C ASP A 98 -6.26 -23.56 -22.65
N LEU A 99 -5.76 -24.27 -21.63
CA LEU A 99 -6.24 -25.56 -21.12
C LEU A 99 -6.26 -26.66 -22.20
N GLY A 100 -5.52 -26.45 -23.30
CA GLY A 100 -5.49 -27.38 -24.46
C GLY A 100 -6.76 -27.36 -25.30
N ASN A 101 -7.49 -26.23 -25.29
CA ASN A 101 -8.71 -26.06 -26.11
C ASN A 101 -8.36 -26.04 -27.59
N THR A 102 -9.02 -26.87 -28.32
CA THR A 102 -9.02 -27.08 -29.79
C THR A 102 -7.64 -27.07 -30.47
N GLY A 103 -7.37 -28.10 -31.22
CA GLY A 103 -6.11 -28.27 -31.96
C GLY A 103 -5.27 -29.43 -31.47
N PHE A 104 -4.18 -29.70 -32.20
CA PHE A 104 -3.20 -30.72 -31.83
C PHE A 104 -2.01 -30.09 -31.13
N GLY A 105 -1.71 -30.48 -29.90
CA GLY A 105 -0.51 -29.98 -29.22
C GLY A 105 -0.58 -29.93 -27.71
N GLY A 106 -1.75 -29.99 -27.06
CA GLY A 106 -1.93 -29.87 -25.60
C GLY A 106 -1.91 -28.42 -25.15
N PRO A 107 -1.99 -28.15 -23.83
CA PRO A 107 -2.08 -26.80 -23.24
C PRO A 107 -0.86 -25.93 -23.60
N LEU A 108 -1.14 -24.67 -23.92
CA LEU A 108 -0.14 -23.63 -24.17
C LEU A 108 -0.42 -22.43 -23.28
N PHE A 109 0.64 -21.72 -22.91
CA PHE A 109 0.52 -20.56 -22.02
C PHE A 109 1.34 -19.38 -22.54
N ASP A 110 0.90 -18.17 -22.15
CA ASP A 110 1.63 -16.92 -22.33
C ASP A 110 1.55 -16.07 -21.07
N SER A 111 2.47 -15.13 -20.91
CA SER A 111 2.50 -14.23 -19.77
C SER A 111 3.03 -12.85 -20.11
N ALA A 112 2.50 -11.86 -19.41
CA ALA A 112 2.92 -10.47 -19.53
C ALA A 112 3.04 -9.84 -18.13
N GLN A 113 3.88 -8.80 -18.06
CA GLN A 113 4.10 -8.02 -16.85
C GLN A 113 3.93 -6.54 -17.12
N VAL A 114 3.22 -5.85 -16.25
CA VAL A 114 3.22 -4.39 -16.15
C VAL A 114 4.08 -4.00 -14.96
N SER A 115 5.08 -3.13 -15.20
CA SER A 115 5.87 -2.51 -14.13
C SER A 115 5.15 -1.24 -13.68
N ILE A 116 4.92 -1.11 -12.37
CA ILE A 116 4.23 0.02 -11.76
C ILE A 116 5.22 0.74 -10.85
N THR A 117 5.35 2.05 -11.03
CA THR A 117 6.07 2.90 -10.08
C THR A 117 5.05 3.54 -9.15
N VAL A 118 5.16 3.25 -7.85
CA VAL A 118 4.39 3.92 -6.80
C VAL A 118 5.25 5.05 -6.26
N ASN A 119 4.79 6.28 -6.42
CA ASN A 119 5.51 7.47 -5.97
C ASN A 119 5.22 7.73 -4.49
N ALA A 120 6.23 8.22 -3.76
CA ALA A 120 6.04 8.66 -2.39
C ALA A 120 5.17 9.93 -2.32
N VAL A 121 4.30 10.00 -1.32
CA VAL A 121 3.52 11.19 -0.95
C VAL A 121 3.76 11.44 0.53
N ASN A 122 4.11 12.67 0.88
CA ASN A 122 4.42 13.01 2.28
C ASN A 122 3.17 12.92 3.16
N ASP A 123 3.21 12.06 4.16
CA ASP A 123 2.20 11.88 5.17
C ASP A 123 2.41 12.80 6.39
N ALA A 124 1.36 12.95 7.18
CA ALA A 124 1.47 13.71 8.43
C ALA A 124 1.98 12.82 9.57
N PRO A 125 2.86 13.34 10.45
CA PRO A 125 3.33 12.57 11.59
C PRO A 125 2.18 12.17 12.53
N ILE A 126 2.29 10.97 13.08
CA ILE A 126 1.34 10.42 14.06
C ILE A 126 1.88 10.64 15.46
N LEU A 127 1.13 11.39 16.28
CA LEU A 127 1.44 11.64 17.69
C LEU A 127 0.55 10.78 18.59
N THR A 128 1.17 9.97 19.45
CA THR A 128 0.47 9.22 20.49
C THR A 128 0.82 9.79 21.84
N VAL A 129 -0.19 10.12 22.64
CA VAL A 129 -0.03 10.69 23.99
C VAL A 129 -0.73 9.81 25.03
N PRO A 130 -0.22 9.75 26.27
CA PRO A 130 -0.87 9.04 27.36
C PRO A 130 -2.18 9.72 27.77
N GLY A 131 -3.02 9.00 28.50
CA GLY A 131 -4.21 9.57 29.13
C GLY A 131 -3.86 10.62 30.20
N GLY A 132 -4.84 11.43 30.57
CA GLY A 132 -4.67 12.45 31.59
C GLY A 132 -4.24 11.84 32.94
N VAL A 133 -3.37 12.56 33.65
CA VAL A 133 -2.88 12.20 35.01
C VAL A 133 -3.29 13.25 36.03
N THR A 134 -3.43 12.83 37.27
CA THR A 134 -3.69 13.75 38.41
C THR A 134 -2.52 13.67 39.38
N LEU A 135 -2.05 14.81 39.83
CA LEU A 135 -1.04 14.91 40.87
C LEU A 135 -1.44 15.92 41.93
N ASN A 136 -0.91 15.78 43.16
CA ASN A 136 -1.06 16.77 44.19
C ASN A 136 -0.11 17.95 43.96
N GLU A 137 -0.42 19.11 44.57
CA GLU A 137 0.50 20.24 44.60
C GLU A 137 1.87 19.79 45.16
N ASP A 138 2.93 20.41 44.73
CA ASP A 138 4.32 20.08 45.07
C ASP A 138 4.76 18.66 44.69
N GLY A 139 3.92 17.91 43.96
CA GLY A 139 4.19 16.57 43.50
C GLY A 139 4.85 16.53 42.14
N SER A 140 5.32 15.34 41.76
CA SER A 140 5.75 15.02 40.41
C SER A 140 5.11 13.71 39.92
N VAL A 141 4.90 13.57 38.63
CA VAL A 141 4.36 12.36 38.02
C VAL A 141 5.13 12.05 36.75
N VAL A 142 5.35 10.76 36.52
CA VAL A 142 5.88 10.28 35.23
C VAL A 142 4.72 10.09 34.30
N LEU A 143 4.72 10.80 33.18
CA LEU A 143 3.77 10.58 32.09
C LEU A 143 4.10 9.25 31.42
N GLY A 144 3.08 8.57 30.92
CA GLY A 144 3.27 7.44 30.01
C GLY A 144 4.02 7.84 28.74
N ALA A 145 4.31 6.87 27.87
CA ALA A 145 5.05 7.15 26.66
C ALA A 145 4.32 8.16 25.76
N ILE A 146 5.05 9.15 25.31
CA ILE A 146 4.68 10.03 24.20
C ILE A 146 5.52 9.57 23.02
N THR A 147 4.89 9.20 21.90
CA THR A 147 5.59 8.73 20.72
C THR A 147 5.18 9.52 19.49
N VAL A 148 6.15 9.78 18.63
CA VAL A 148 5.97 10.35 17.29
C VAL A 148 6.39 9.29 16.28
N ALA A 149 5.59 9.04 15.28
CA ALA A 149 5.89 8.17 14.15
C ALA A 149 5.56 8.91 12.85
N ASP A 150 6.35 8.66 11.83
CA ASP A 150 6.18 9.26 10.51
C ASP A 150 6.83 8.30 9.51
N ASP A 151 6.02 7.80 8.56
CA ASP A 151 6.49 6.76 7.64
C ASP A 151 7.44 7.31 6.57
N ASP A 152 7.39 8.62 6.30
CA ASP A 152 8.22 9.29 5.30
C ASP A 152 9.51 9.89 5.85
N ILE A 153 9.63 10.05 7.15
CA ILE A 153 10.75 10.78 7.75
C ILE A 153 12.10 10.11 7.54
N GLY A 154 12.11 8.78 7.38
CA GLY A 154 13.32 7.99 7.15
C GLY A 154 14.40 8.26 8.21
N ALA A 155 15.55 8.81 7.77
CA ALA A 155 16.64 9.24 8.64
C ALA A 155 16.55 10.75 9.00
N GLY A 156 15.43 11.40 8.70
CA GLY A 156 15.18 12.81 9.04
C GLY A 156 14.94 13.01 10.53
N ASN A 157 14.78 14.27 10.92
CA ASN A 157 14.45 14.66 12.28
C ASN A 157 13.01 15.16 12.38
N ALA A 158 12.27 14.69 13.34
CA ALA A 158 11.01 15.33 13.75
C ALA A 158 11.29 16.50 14.69
N GLU A 159 10.46 17.54 14.64
CA GLU A 159 10.44 18.61 15.62
C GLU A 159 9.23 18.43 16.55
N VAL A 160 9.47 18.46 17.84
CA VAL A 160 8.44 18.28 18.87
C VAL A 160 8.44 19.49 19.80
N THR A 161 7.24 20.04 20.04
CA THR A 161 7.03 21.06 21.06
C THR A 161 6.21 20.49 22.21
N LEU A 162 6.76 20.57 23.41
CA LEU A 162 6.08 20.24 24.66
C LEU A 162 5.84 21.50 25.47
N SER A 163 4.65 21.63 26.07
CA SER A 163 4.32 22.75 26.94
C SER A 163 3.37 22.33 28.04
N VAL A 164 3.50 23.01 29.21
CA VAL A 164 2.61 22.88 30.35
C VAL A 164 2.28 24.29 30.88
N SER A 165 1.03 24.49 31.31
CA SER A 165 0.59 25.80 31.84
C SER A 165 1.22 26.10 33.20
N ASP A 166 1.32 25.10 34.07
CA ASP A 166 1.83 25.22 35.42
C ASP A 166 2.80 24.07 35.71
N GLY A 167 4.04 24.41 36.11
CA GLY A 167 5.09 23.45 36.39
C GLY A 167 6.20 23.40 35.33
N ILE A 168 6.93 22.31 35.32
CA ILE A 168 8.04 22.05 34.39
C ILE A 168 7.94 20.65 33.81
N LEU A 169 8.48 20.48 32.62
CA LEU A 169 8.59 19.21 31.93
C LEU A 169 10.04 18.76 31.92
N THR A 170 10.28 17.50 32.24
CA THR A 170 11.63 16.93 32.23
C THR A 170 11.65 15.66 31.41
N LEU A 171 12.50 15.63 30.38
CA LEU A 171 12.79 14.42 29.59
C LEU A 171 13.81 13.56 30.36
N PRO A 172 13.63 12.24 30.39
CA PRO A 172 14.55 11.32 31.06
C PRO A 172 15.91 11.22 30.35
N SER A 173 15.98 11.54 29.06
CA SER A 173 17.22 11.64 28.29
C SER A 173 17.08 12.73 27.24
N THR A 174 18.19 13.41 26.96
CA THR A 174 18.32 14.42 25.90
C THR A 174 19.35 14.00 24.84
N THR A 175 19.86 12.78 24.92
CA THR A 175 20.83 12.25 23.95
C THR A 175 20.20 12.21 22.54
N GLY A 176 20.87 12.79 21.57
CA GLY A 176 20.39 12.87 20.18
C GLY A 176 19.37 13.98 19.92
N LEU A 177 19.01 14.79 20.94
CA LEU A 177 18.08 15.90 20.77
C LEU A 177 18.82 17.24 20.65
N SER A 178 18.29 18.09 19.77
CA SER A 178 18.73 19.49 19.59
C SER A 178 17.59 20.42 19.98
N PHE A 179 17.79 21.25 21.00
CA PHE A 179 16.79 22.21 21.47
C PHE A 179 16.86 23.50 20.64
N SER A 180 15.76 23.90 20.02
CA SER A 180 15.59 25.16 19.30
C SER A 180 14.99 26.25 20.18
N THR A 181 14.15 25.87 21.16
CA THR A 181 13.54 26.79 22.12
C THR A 181 13.42 26.10 23.49
N GLY A 182 13.67 26.86 24.56
CA GLY A 182 13.62 26.33 25.92
C GLY A 182 14.77 25.37 26.23
N SER A 183 14.60 24.56 27.25
CA SER A 183 15.57 23.55 27.71
C SER A 183 14.85 22.46 28.49
N ASN A 184 15.51 21.31 28.68
CA ASN A 184 15.01 20.27 29.58
C ASN A 184 14.84 20.86 31.01
N GLY A 185 13.67 20.66 31.64
CA GLY A 185 13.30 21.24 32.89
C GLY A 185 12.58 22.60 32.78
N ALA A 186 12.16 23.01 31.60
CA ALA A 186 11.40 24.24 31.38
C ALA A 186 9.89 23.97 31.28
N PRO A 187 9.03 25.02 31.43
CA PRO A 187 7.58 24.89 31.17
C PRO A 187 7.24 24.65 29.72
N SER A 188 8.14 25.04 28.80
CA SER A 188 7.99 24.82 27.37
C SER A 188 9.35 24.55 26.74
N MET A 189 9.39 23.62 25.83
CA MET A 189 10.58 23.28 25.06
C MET A 189 10.21 22.81 23.66
N THR A 190 11.03 23.19 22.67
CA THR A 190 10.99 22.68 21.31
C THR A 190 12.33 22.04 21.00
N PHE A 191 12.31 20.84 20.49
CA PHE A 191 13.51 20.08 20.17
C PHE A 191 13.28 19.22 18.93
N SER A 192 14.36 18.88 18.26
CA SER A 192 14.36 17.95 17.13
C SER A 192 15.29 16.76 17.42
N GLY A 193 14.96 15.64 16.80
CA GLY A 193 15.73 14.40 16.88
C GLY A 193 15.17 13.33 15.95
N ASN A 194 15.94 12.29 15.78
CA ASN A 194 15.56 11.08 15.02
C ASN A 194 15.05 10.00 15.98
#